data_c0b9036a15bc4e79c7114ff2edf680a3
#
_entry.id   c0b9036a15bc4e79c7114ff2edf680a3
#
_cell.length_a   1.000
_cell.length_b   1.000
_cell.length_c   1.000
_cell.angle_alpha   90.00
_cell.angle_beta   90.00
_cell.angle_gamma   90.00
#
_symmetry.space_group_name_H-M   'P 1'
#
loop_
_entity.id
_entity.type
_entity.pdbx_description
1 polymer ?
#
loop_
_entity_poly.entity_id
_entity_poly.type
_entity_poly.pdbx_seq_one_letter_code
_entity_poly.pdbx_strand_id
1 'polypeptide(L)'
;MKIYEERRLKLTENLSGDIAVIIPGSVLANRSNDTAYPFRQDSNFYYLSGFNEPDSTLMIISKSGKTNSIGFVPKKDKLKEIWDGFRYGPEGMKSDFGFNDAFNNDEIDELLPDLLDGVSCVYYPFGKVEGFDQKVINWTKKANSKDRHSKKMEIADISKIIGNKRLIKDGSEINIIEKACKISANAHLEAMKFVKPDMNEAEVEAFYLYEFAKNGGRFPAYNPIVASGENACVLHYVENNQVINDGDLLLVDAGCEYEMYASDITRTFPANGKFSDEQLQIYNIVLEAQKASVDAVSKGNGVMDPQIISEKVITEGLIDLGIIKGNLEEEHEKGSFKDFYMHKIGHWMGMDVHDVGDYMHEGEFIKFDEGMITTIEPGIYISSTSDVDDKWKGIGIRIEDDVLVTKDGNKNLTDTVPTDPTEIESLMQKS
;
A
#
# COMPACT_ATOMS: atom_id res chain seq x y z
N MET A 1 8.71 -19.87 -6.17
CA MET A 1 8.07 -21.14 -5.71
C MET A 1 8.35 -21.41 -4.24
N LYS A 2 9.59 -21.64 -3.85
CA LYS A 2 9.97 -22.01 -2.47
C LYS A 2 9.50 -21.02 -1.38
N ILE A 3 9.54 -19.70 -1.64
CA ILE A 3 9.15 -18.67 -0.69
C ILE A 3 7.66 -18.76 -0.31
N TYR A 4 6.76 -19.00 -1.27
CA TYR A 4 5.33 -19.13 -1.00
C TYR A 4 4.99 -20.39 -0.19
N GLU A 5 5.71 -21.50 -0.43
CA GLU A 5 5.58 -22.70 0.37
C GLU A 5 6.05 -22.45 1.83
N GLU A 6 7.17 -21.77 2.02
CA GLU A 6 7.66 -21.39 3.35
C GLU A 6 6.66 -20.47 4.08
N ARG A 7 6.02 -19.51 3.38
CA ARG A 7 5.00 -18.62 3.96
C ARG A 7 3.76 -19.42 4.40
N ARG A 8 3.31 -20.40 3.58
CA ARG A 8 2.19 -21.28 3.97
C ARG A 8 2.51 -22.10 5.22
N LEU A 9 3.71 -22.65 5.33
CA LEU A 9 4.16 -23.40 6.51
C LEU A 9 4.23 -22.49 7.75
N LYS A 10 4.91 -21.36 7.65
CA LYS A 10 5.05 -20.39 8.75
C LYS A 10 3.71 -19.82 9.23
N LEU A 11 2.70 -19.74 8.36
CA LEU A 11 1.37 -19.28 8.76
C LEU A 11 0.72 -20.24 9.78
N THR A 12 0.90 -21.55 9.61
CA THR A 12 0.28 -22.56 10.46
C THR A 12 1.05 -22.83 11.77
N GLU A 13 2.32 -22.43 11.88
CA GLU A 13 3.15 -22.70 13.08
C GLU A 13 2.58 -22.11 14.37
N ASN A 14 1.88 -20.98 14.28
CA ASN A 14 1.30 -20.27 15.43
C ASN A 14 -0.18 -20.61 15.68
N LEU A 15 -0.74 -21.55 14.90
CA LEU A 15 -2.13 -21.99 15.03
C LEU A 15 -2.19 -23.34 15.75
N SER A 16 -3.03 -23.46 16.76
CA SER A 16 -3.11 -24.64 17.61
C SER A 16 -4.15 -25.63 17.14
N GLY A 17 -3.85 -26.92 17.22
CA GLY A 17 -4.77 -28.03 16.90
C GLY A 17 -4.79 -28.40 15.42
N ASP A 18 -5.76 -29.25 15.05
CA ASP A 18 -6.02 -29.58 13.66
C ASP A 18 -6.83 -28.45 13.02
N ILE A 19 -6.25 -27.72 12.07
CA ILE A 19 -6.82 -26.48 11.53
C ILE A 19 -6.89 -26.49 10.01
N ALA A 20 -7.78 -25.66 9.47
CA ALA A 20 -7.79 -25.28 8.06
C ALA A 20 -7.78 -23.75 7.91
N VAL A 21 -6.98 -23.25 6.98
CA VAL A 21 -7.00 -21.85 6.55
C VAL A 21 -7.53 -21.80 5.13
N ILE A 22 -8.56 -20.98 4.87
CA ILE A 22 -9.18 -20.86 3.55
C ILE A 22 -9.08 -19.41 3.12
N ILE A 23 -8.38 -19.14 2.01
CA ILE A 23 -8.17 -17.79 1.48
C ILE A 23 -8.79 -17.71 0.08
N PRO A 24 -9.82 -16.89 -0.11
CA PRO A 24 -10.35 -16.61 -1.45
C PRO A 24 -9.40 -15.70 -2.22
N GLY A 25 -9.25 -15.96 -3.50
CA GLY A 25 -8.66 -15.03 -4.45
C GLY A 25 -9.69 -14.01 -4.95
N SER A 26 -9.21 -13.00 -5.69
CA SER A 26 -10.06 -12.02 -6.35
C SER A 26 -10.86 -12.63 -7.50
N VAL A 27 -12.01 -12.04 -7.77
CA VAL A 27 -12.81 -12.26 -8.98
C VAL A 27 -12.62 -11.10 -9.95
N LEU A 28 -12.98 -11.29 -11.22
CA LEU A 28 -12.98 -10.18 -12.19
C LEU A 28 -14.05 -9.15 -11.82
N ALA A 29 -13.66 -7.89 -11.74
CA ALA A 29 -14.56 -6.76 -11.52
C ALA A 29 -14.94 -6.12 -12.86
N ASN A 30 -16.25 -5.95 -13.13
CA ASN A 30 -16.73 -5.30 -14.33
C ASN A 30 -16.58 -3.78 -14.25
N ARG A 31 -15.97 -3.18 -15.27
CA ARG A 31 -15.97 -1.74 -15.51
C ARG A 31 -17.28 -1.27 -16.15
N SER A 32 -17.77 -2.06 -17.11
CA SER A 32 -19.05 -1.87 -17.80
C SER A 32 -19.53 -3.24 -18.26
N ASN A 33 -20.75 -3.38 -18.74
CA ASN A 33 -21.40 -4.62 -19.16
C ASN A 33 -20.52 -5.88 -19.25
N ASP A 34 -19.78 -6.05 -20.35
CA ASP A 34 -18.90 -7.17 -20.65
C ASP A 34 -17.41 -6.84 -20.64
N THR A 35 -17.05 -5.62 -20.20
CA THR A 35 -15.67 -5.15 -20.10
C THR A 35 -15.23 -5.14 -18.65
N ALA A 36 -14.20 -5.92 -18.31
CA ALA A 36 -13.63 -5.97 -16.98
C ALA A 36 -12.54 -4.89 -16.78
N TYR A 37 -12.33 -4.50 -15.51
CA TYR A 37 -11.09 -3.84 -15.10
C TYR A 37 -9.91 -4.79 -15.27
N PRO A 38 -8.67 -4.27 -15.40
CA PRO A 38 -7.48 -5.10 -15.30
C PRO A 38 -7.51 -5.91 -14.00
N PHE A 39 -7.21 -7.20 -14.11
CA PHE A 39 -7.23 -8.10 -12.96
C PHE A 39 -6.06 -7.82 -12.02
N ARG A 40 -6.35 -7.73 -10.73
CA ARG A 40 -5.38 -7.76 -9.64
C ARG A 40 -5.80 -8.77 -8.60
N GLN A 41 -4.89 -9.68 -8.26
CA GLN A 41 -5.13 -10.72 -7.26
C GLN A 41 -5.25 -10.12 -5.85
N ASP A 42 -5.98 -10.80 -4.96
CA ASP A 42 -5.98 -10.49 -3.53
C ASP A 42 -4.57 -10.62 -2.96
N SER A 43 -4.15 -9.63 -2.18
CA SER A 43 -2.78 -9.56 -1.67
C SER A 43 -2.45 -10.72 -0.74
N ASN A 44 -3.37 -11.16 0.14
CA ASN A 44 -3.13 -12.29 1.03
C ASN A 44 -3.07 -13.61 0.27
N PHE A 45 -3.95 -13.78 -0.73
CA PHE A 45 -3.93 -14.95 -1.59
C PHE A 45 -2.60 -15.04 -2.36
N TYR A 46 -2.18 -13.92 -2.98
CA TYR A 46 -0.91 -13.88 -3.71
C TYR A 46 0.31 -14.07 -2.80
N TYR A 47 0.33 -13.43 -1.62
CA TYR A 47 1.38 -13.60 -0.61
C TYR A 47 1.65 -15.05 -0.24
N LEU A 48 0.60 -15.87 -0.23
CA LEU A 48 0.67 -17.29 0.15
C LEU A 48 0.82 -18.24 -1.05
N SER A 49 0.46 -17.82 -2.26
CA SER A 49 0.41 -18.70 -3.43
C SER A 49 1.35 -18.32 -4.58
N GLY A 50 1.58 -17.01 -4.80
CA GLY A 50 2.18 -16.49 -6.02
C GLY A 50 1.30 -16.66 -7.27
N PHE A 51 0.07 -17.15 -7.12
CA PHE A 51 -0.83 -17.48 -8.22
C PHE A 51 -1.72 -16.30 -8.59
N ASN A 52 -1.71 -15.90 -9.85
CA ASN A 52 -2.35 -14.68 -10.33
C ASN A 52 -3.45 -14.96 -11.38
N GLU A 53 -4.37 -15.90 -11.08
CA GLU A 53 -5.58 -16.10 -11.87
C GLU A 53 -6.83 -15.86 -11.02
N PRO A 54 -7.93 -15.31 -11.60
CA PRO A 54 -9.17 -15.03 -10.88
C PRO A 54 -9.88 -16.32 -10.43
N ASP A 55 -10.93 -16.16 -9.62
CA ASP A 55 -11.85 -17.23 -9.22
C ASP A 55 -11.16 -18.43 -8.53
N SER A 56 -10.09 -18.19 -7.82
CA SER A 56 -9.29 -19.22 -7.17
C SER A 56 -9.49 -19.19 -5.65
N THR A 57 -9.33 -20.34 -5.00
CA THR A 57 -9.34 -20.46 -3.53
C THR A 57 -8.16 -21.33 -3.08
N LEU A 58 -7.42 -20.85 -2.10
CA LEU A 58 -6.36 -21.57 -1.41
C LEU A 58 -6.89 -22.18 -0.11
N MET A 59 -6.59 -23.44 0.14
CA MET A 59 -6.77 -24.10 1.42
C MET A 59 -5.42 -24.59 1.95
N ILE A 60 -5.09 -24.25 3.20
CA ILE A 60 -3.97 -24.85 3.93
C ILE A 60 -4.59 -25.65 5.06
N ILE A 61 -4.26 -26.94 5.14
CA ILE A 61 -4.78 -27.83 6.16
C ILE A 61 -3.61 -28.41 6.96
N SER A 62 -3.65 -28.26 8.27
CA SER A 62 -2.67 -28.83 9.19
C SER A 62 -3.37 -29.81 10.13
N LYS A 63 -3.02 -31.08 10.04
CA LYS A 63 -3.57 -32.15 10.86
C LYS A 63 -2.46 -33.07 11.38
N SER A 64 -2.49 -33.36 12.68
CA SER A 64 -1.51 -34.23 13.32
C SER A 64 -0.06 -33.86 13.01
N GLY A 65 0.23 -32.53 12.94
CA GLY A 65 1.55 -32.00 12.66
C GLY A 65 1.98 -32.06 11.19
N LYS A 66 1.09 -32.45 10.28
CA LYS A 66 1.35 -32.46 8.84
C LYS A 66 0.54 -31.38 8.14
N THR A 67 1.22 -30.46 7.45
CA THR A 67 0.61 -29.37 6.70
C THR A 67 0.60 -29.69 5.21
N ASN A 68 -0.56 -29.52 4.57
CA ASN A 68 -0.76 -29.64 3.13
C ASN A 68 -1.44 -28.36 2.60
N SER A 69 -1.11 -27.99 1.37
CA SER A 69 -1.77 -26.90 0.64
C SER A 69 -2.53 -27.43 -0.56
N ILE A 70 -3.76 -26.96 -0.73
CA ILE A 70 -4.71 -27.40 -1.76
C ILE A 70 -5.21 -26.16 -2.50
N GLY A 71 -5.16 -26.17 -3.83
CA GLY A 71 -5.69 -25.11 -4.68
C GLY A 71 -7.02 -25.53 -5.32
N PHE A 72 -7.99 -24.60 -5.34
CA PHE A 72 -9.17 -24.68 -6.18
C PHE A 72 -9.06 -23.58 -7.22
N VAL A 73 -8.86 -23.95 -8.50
CA VAL A 73 -8.49 -23.01 -9.55
C VAL A 73 -9.32 -23.25 -10.83
N PRO A 74 -9.45 -22.25 -11.70
CA PRO A 74 -10.14 -22.44 -12.97
C PRO A 74 -9.56 -23.59 -13.76
N LYS A 75 -10.44 -24.43 -14.31
CA LYS A 75 -10.02 -25.56 -15.15
C LYS A 75 -9.32 -25.08 -16.41
N LYS A 76 -8.36 -25.87 -16.90
CA LYS A 76 -7.74 -25.66 -18.20
C LYS A 76 -8.76 -26.00 -19.30
N ASP A 77 -9.15 -24.99 -20.08
CA ASP A 77 -10.19 -25.09 -21.11
C ASP A 77 -9.69 -24.41 -22.40
N LYS A 78 -9.41 -25.19 -23.43
CA LYS A 78 -8.88 -24.70 -24.71
C LYS A 78 -9.77 -23.65 -25.40
N LEU A 79 -11.09 -23.75 -25.25
CA LEU A 79 -11.99 -22.78 -25.84
C LEU A 79 -11.92 -21.43 -25.10
N LYS A 80 -11.86 -21.47 -23.77
CA LYS A 80 -11.68 -20.25 -22.96
C LYS A 80 -10.29 -19.66 -23.14
N GLU A 81 -9.24 -20.47 -23.28
CA GLU A 81 -7.88 -19.98 -23.54
C GLU A 81 -7.74 -19.24 -24.88
N ILE A 82 -8.62 -19.51 -25.85
CA ILE A 82 -8.67 -18.73 -27.11
C ILE A 82 -9.14 -17.29 -26.85
N TRP A 83 -10.01 -17.08 -25.87
CA TRP A 83 -10.60 -15.77 -25.56
C TRP A 83 -9.83 -15.02 -24.48
N ASP A 84 -9.46 -15.73 -23.41
CA ASP A 84 -8.97 -15.13 -22.16
C ASP A 84 -7.45 -15.33 -21.98
N GLY A 85 -6.80 -16.12 -22.82
CA GLY A 85 -5.39 -16.46 -22.71
C GLY A 85 -5.12 -17.73 -21.90
N PHE A 86 -3.85 -18.01 -21.65
CA PHE A 86 -3.36 -19.20 -20.99
C PHE A 86 -3.93 -19.36 -19.57
N ARG A 87 -4.20 -20.62 -19.14
CA ARG A 87 -4.59 -21.01 -17.80
C ARG A 87 -3.72 -22.13 -17.30
N TYR A 88 -3.25 -22.01 -16.05
CA TYR A 88 -2.46 -23.04 -15.39
C TYR A 88 -3.26 -24.32 -15.12
N GLY A 89 -4.51 -24.17 -14.64
CA GLY A 89 -5.34 -25.29 -14.19
C GLY A 89 -4.77 -25.99 -12.95
N PRO A 90 -5.44 -27.07 -12.48
CA PRO A 90 -5.00 -27.82 -11.28
C PRO A 90 -3.58 -28.38 -11.40
N GLU A 91 -3.18 -28.91 -12.55
CA GLU A 91 -1.84 -29.49 -12.73
C GLU A 91 -0.74 -28.41 -12.64
N GLY A 92 -0.94 -27.22 -13.26
CA GLY A 92 -0.01 -26.11 -13.14
C GLY A 92 0.07 -25.56 -11.71
N MET A 93 -1.05 -25.54 -10.99
CA MET A 93 -1.05 -25.15 -9.57
C MET A 93 -0.15 -26.04 -8.72
N LYS A 94 -0.10 -27.34 -9.01
CA LYS A 94 0.80 -28.29 -8.34
C LYS A 94 2.26 -28.11 -8.80
N SER A 95 2.50 -28.14 -10.12
CA SER A 95 3.86 -28.17 -10.67
C SER A 95 4.61 -26.86 -10.53
N ASP A 96 3.92 -25.72 -10.75
CA ASP A 96 4.57 -24.42 -10.89
C ASP A 96 4.45 -23.57 -9.61
N PHE A 97 3.48 -23.86 -8.72
CA PHE A 97 3.25 -23.11 -7.48
C PHE A 97 3.45 -23.94 -6.20
N GLY A 98 3.84 -25.23 -6.32
CA GLY A 98 4.24 -26.07 -5.20
C GLY A 98 3.08 -26.42 -4.25
N PHE A 99 1.89 -26.68 -4.80
CA PHE A 99 0.77 -27.19 -4.02
C PHE A 99 0.80 -28.70 -3.94
N ASN A 100 0.37 -29.27 -2.79
CA ASN A 100 0.32 -30.71 -2.59
C ASN A 100 -0.79 -31.34 -3.42
N ASP A 101 -1.93 -30.62 -3.57
CA ASP A 101 -3.03 -31.05 -4.42
C ASP A 101 -3.75 -29.83 -5.02
N ALA A 102 -4.52 -30.06 -6.08
CA ALA A 102 -5.34 -29.00 -6.69
C ALA A 102 -6.52 -29.61 -7.46
N PHE A 103 -7.64 -28.87 -7.46
CA PHE A 103 -8.91 -29.25 -8.08
C PHE A 103 -9.47 -28.09 -8.89
N ASN A 104 -10.46 -28.38 -9.73
CA ASN A 104 -11.21 -27.32 -10.39
C ASN A 104 -12.04 -26.53 -9.36
N ASN A 105 -12.17 -25.22 -9.57
CA ASN A 105 -12.90 -24.36 -8.63
C ASN A 105 -14.40 -24.68 -8.54
N ASP A 106 -15.01 -25.28 -9.55
CA ASP A 106 -16.40 -25.73 -9.54
C ASP A 106 -16.63 -26.99 -8.66
N GLU A 107 -15.58 -27.70 -8.24
CA GLU A 107 -15.64 -28.87 -7.36
C GLU A 107 -15.58 -28.48 -5.86
N ILE A 108 -15.33 -27.22 -5.50
CA ILE A 108 -15.06 -26.79 -4.12
C ILE A 108 -16.22 -27.10 -3.16
N ASP A 109 -17.47 -26.89 -3.56
CA ASP A 109 -18.66 -27.10 -2.71
C ASP A 109 -18.92 -28.57 -2.37
N GLU A 110 -18.37 -29.48 -3.19
CA GLU A 110 -18.43 -30.91 -2.98
C GLU A 110 -17.27 -31.40 -2.12
N LEU A 111 -16.04 -31.05 -2.48
CA LEU A 111 -14.82 -31.59 -1.88
C LEU A 111 -14.48 -30.98 -0.52
N LEU A 112 -14.68 -29.66 -0.35
CA LEU A 112 -14.20 -28.95 0.84
C LEU A 112 -14.82 -29.46 2.15
N PRO A 113 -16.12 -29.81 2.25
CA PRO A 113 -16.68 -30.41 3.45
C PRO A 113 -16.01 -31.74 3.85
N ASP A 114 -15.47 -32.52 2.90
CA ASP A 114 -14.77 -33.78 3.17
C ASP A 114 -13.34 -33.51 3.64
N LEU A 115 -12.68 -32.54 3.06
CA LEU A 115 -11.34 -32.07 3.46
C LEU A 115 -11.34 -31.54 4.89
N LEU A 116 -12.43 -30.91 5.34
CA LEU A 116 -12.60 -30.38 6.69
C LEU A 116 -12.84 -31.43 7.76
N ASP A 117 -13.01 -32.70 7.40
CA ASP A 117 -13.21 -33.77 8.40
C ASP A 117 -12.06 -33.81 9.41
N GLY A 118 -12.38 -33.84 10.71
CA GLY A 118 -11.40 -33.84 11.81
C GLY A 118 -10.73 -32.49 12.10
N VAL A 119 -11.08 -31.41 11.39
CA VAL A 119 -10.60 -30.05 11.67
C VAL A 119 -11.32 -29.50 12.90
N SER A 120 -10.58 -28.86 13.80
CA SER A 120 -11.12 -28.22 15.01
C SER A 120 -11.46 -26.74 14.82
N CYS A 121 -10.73 -26.03 13.95
CA CYS A 121 -10.97 -24.63 13.65
C CYS A 121 -10.70 -24.31 12.17
N VAL A 122 -11.62 -23.55 11.56
CA VAL A 122 -11.47 -23.01 10.21
C VAL A 122 -11.16 -21.51 10.32
N TYR A 123 -10.04 -21.11 9.75
CA TYR A 123 -9.60 -19.72 9.65
C TYR A 123 -9.84 -19.19 8.24
N TYR A 124 -10.46 -18.00 8.12
CA TYR A 124 -10.58 -17.31 6.83
C TYR A 124 -10.74 -15.80 7.05
N PRO A 125 -10.50 -14.93 6.05
CA PRO A 125 -10.70 -13.48 6.18
C PRO A 125 -12.20 -13.14 6.12
N PHE A 126 -12.76 -12.61 7.22
CA PHE A 126 -14.19 -12.28 7.31
C PHE A 126 -14.55 -11.07 6.43
N GLY A 127 -15.67 -11.16 5.73
CA GLY A 127 -16.24 -10.06 4.96
C GLY A 127 -15.43 -9.60 3.74
N LYS A 128 -14.37 -10.32 3.38
CA LYS A 128 -13.46 -9.92 2.31
C LYS A 128 -14.06 -10.08 0.91
N VAL A 129 -14.83 -11.14 0.69
CA VAL A 129 -15.48 -11.45 -0.59
C VAL A 129 -16.96 -11.68 -0.35
N GLU A 130 -17.81 -10.98 -1.12
CA GLU A 130 -19.27 -11.10 -1.00
C GLU A 130 -19.74 -12.54 -1.14
N GLY A 131 -20.57 -12.98 -0.20
CA GLY A 131 -21.14 -14.34 -0.15
C GLY A 131 -20.17 -15.45 0.26
N PHE A 132 -18.86 -15.18 0.41
CA PHE A 132 -17.89 -16.19 0.80
C PHE A 132 -18.09 -16.66 2.24
N ASP A 133 -18.43 -15.78 3.17
CA ASP A 133 -18.75 -16.11 4.56
C ASP A 133 -19.84 -17.18 4.63
N GLN A 134 -20.92 -17.01 3.83
CA GLN A 134 -22.00 -17.99 3.79
C GLN A 134 -21.56 -19.35 3.24
N LYS A 135 -20.64 -19.38 2.27
CA LYS A 135 -20.04 -20.62 1.77
C LYS A 135 -19.27 -21.34 2.86
N VAL A 136 -18.37 -20.63 3.57
CA VAL A 136 -17.56 -21.22 4.67
C VAL A 136 -18.48 -21.77 5.77
N ILE A 137 -19.52 -21.04 6.17
CA ILE A 137 -20.52 -21.50 7.14
C ILE A 137 -21.21 -22.79 6.65
N ASN A 138 -21.59 -22.85 5.38
CA ASN A 138 -22.26 -24.02 4.81
C ASN A 138 -21.34 -25.24 4.74
N TRP A 139 -20.08 -25.07 4.32
CA TRP A 139 -19.07 -26.14 4.30
C TRP A 139 -18.82 -26.69 5.71
N THR A 140 -18.63 -25.80 6.69
CA THR A 140 -18.44 -26.15 8.10
C THR A 140 -19.66 -26.89 8.67
N LYS A 141 -20.88 -26.45 8.35
CA LYS A 141 -22.12 -27.16 8.75
C LYS A 141 -22.20 -28.55 8.14
N LYS A 142 -21.90 -28.70 6.84
CA LYS A 142 -21.88 -30.01 6.16
C LYS A 142 -20.86 -30.95 6.82
N ALA A 143 -19.62 -30.48 7.05
CA ALA A 143 -18.58 -31.27 7.72
C ALA A 143 -19.01 -31.68 9.13
N ASN A 144 -19.51 -30.76 9.95
CA ASN A 144 -19.98 -31.03 11.32
C ASN A 144 -21.19 -31.98 11.38
N SER A 145 -21.94 -32.17 10.30
CA SER A 145 -23.09 -33.05 10.25
C SER A 145 -22.73 -34.51 10.08
N LYS A 146 -21.48 -34.82 9.68
CA LYS A 146 -21.01 -36.19 9.43
C LYS A 146 -20.84 -37.02 10.70
N ASP A 147 -20.39 -36.38 11.80
CA ASP A 147 -20.27 -37.02 13.10
C ASP A 147 -20.98 -36.18 14.18
N ARG A 148 -21.98 -36.76 14.83
CA ARG A 148 -22.73 -36.14 15.92
C ARG A 148 -21.96 -36.09 17.24
N HIS A 149 -20.91 -36.85 17.38
CA HIS A 149 -20.14 -37.01 18.62
C HIS A 149 -18.84 -36.20 18.59
N SER A 150 -18.41 -35.69 17.43
CA SER A 150 -17.22 -34.85 17.32
C SER A 150 -17.45 -33.45 17.91
N LYS A 151 -16.37 -32.84 18.40
CA LYS A 151 -16.38 -31.43 18.78
C LYS A 151 -16.76 -30.58 17.54
N LYS A 152 -17.67 -29.63 17.75
CA LYS A 152 -18.03 -28.71 16.68
C LYS A 152 -16.84 -27.87 16.30
N MET A 153 -16.64 -27.70 15.00
CA MET A 153 -15.62 -26.87 14.39
C MET A 153 -15.85 -25.39 14.72
N GLU A 154 -14.82 -24.72 15.16
CA GLU A 154 -14.82 -23.27 15.39
C GLU A 154 -14.49 -22.53 14.09
N ILE A 155 -14.85 -21.26 14.00
CA ILE A 155 -14.53 -20.38 12.88
C ILE A 155 -13.86 -19.14 13.45
N ALA A 156 -12.73 -18.72 12.86
CA ALA A 156 -11.95 -17.58 13.32
C ALA A 156 -11.43 -16.72 12.14
N ASP A 157 -11.20 -15.44 12.40
CA ASP A 157 -10.63 -14.54 11.42
C ASP A 157 -9.11 -14.69 11.36
N ILE A 158 -8.57 -14.80 10.15
CA ILE A 158 -7.13 -14.94 9.87
C ILE A 158 -6.46 -13.59 9.57
N SER A 159 -7.22 -12.53 9.32
CA SER A 159 -6.74 -11.27 8.74
C SER A 159 -5.60 -10.65 9.55
N LYS A 160 -5.76 -10.59 10.87
CA LYS A 160 -4.73 -10.06 11.77
C LYS A 160 -3.42 -10.87 11.73
N ILE A 161 -3.53 -12.20 11.69
CA ILE A 161 -2.37 -13.10 11.70
C ILE A 161 -1.57 -12.96 10.41
N ILE A 162 -2.25 -12.91 9.26
CA ILE A 162 -1.59 -12.69 7.96
C ILE A 162 -1.02 -11.27 7.92
N GLY A 163 -1.77 -10.26 8.37
CA GLY A 163 -1.34 -8.88 8.39
C GLY A 163 -0.02 -8.70 9.15
N ASN A 164 0.10 -9.29 10.32
CA ASN A 164 1.33 -9.21 11.11
C ASN A 164 2.50 -10.01 10.50
N LYS A 165 2.23 -11.03 9.67
CA LYS A 165 3.28 -11.71 8.88
C LYS A 165 3.76 -10.85 7.71
N ARG A 166 2.87 -10.08 7.07
CA ARG A 166 3.20 -9.16 5.98
C ARG A 166 3.88 -7.88 6.46
N LEU A 167 3.69 -7.51 7.74
CA LEU A 167 4.29 -6.30 8.32
C LEU A 167 5.83 -6.33 8.24
N ILE A 168 6.44 -7.49 8.50
CA ILE A 168 7.89 -7.68 8.42
C ILE A 168 8.24 -8.27 7.04
N LYS A 169 8.80 -7.45 6.17
CA LYS A 169 9.18 -7.84 4.81
C LYS A 169 10.44 -8.69 4.82
N ASP A 170 10.42 -9.79 4.10
CA ASP A 170 11.63 -10.59 3.86
C ASP A 170 12.52 -9.97 2.76
N GLY A 171 13.74 -10.46 2.60
CA GLY A 171 14.69 -9.91 1.63
C GLY A 171 14.22 -9.98 0.17
N SER A 172 13.33 -10.91 -0.19
CA SER A 172 12.77 -10.99 -1.55
C SER A 172 11.70 -9.91 -1.77
N GLU A 173 10.89 -9.63 -0.76
CA GLU A 173 9.89 -8.55 -0.78
C GLU A 173 10.58 -7.18 -0.86
N ILE A 174 11.60 -6.96 -0.03
CA ILE A 174 12.38 -5.72 -0.03
C ILE A 174 12.97 -5.44 -1.42
N ASN A 175 13.56 -6.45 -2.08
CA ASN A 175 14.12 -6.29 -3.42
C ASN A 175 13.08 -5.89 -4.48
N ILE A 176 11.84 -6.39 -4.36
CA ILE A 176 10.75 -6.04 -5.28
C ILE A 176 10.28 -4.60 -5.00
N ILE A 177 10.13 -4.23 -3.72
CA ILE A 177 9.75 -2.88 -3.30
C ILE A 177 10.80 -1.86 -3.73
N GLU A 178 12.09 -2.13 -3.51
CA GLU A 178 13.19 -1.28 -4.00
C GLU A 178 13.11 -1.07 -5.52
N LYS A 179 12.70 -2.09 -6.26
CA LYS A 179 12.52 -1.96 -7.71
C LYS A 179 11.31 -1.09 -8.04
N ALA A 180 10.19 -1.21 -7.32
CA ALA A 180 9.01 -0.35 -7.48
C ALA A 180 9.39 1.11 -7.16
N CYS A 181 10.03 1.37 -6.02
CA CYS A 181 10.53 2.68 -5.61
C CYS A 181 11.44 3.30 -6.66
N LYS A 182 12.35 2.53 -7.24
CA LYS A 182 13.26 3.00 -8.30
C LYS A 182 12.53 3.37 -9.58
N ILE A 183 11.50 2.61 -9.98
CA ILE A 183 10.69 2.93 -11.16
C ILE A 183 9.95 4.26 -10.93
N SER A 184 9.32 4.42 -9.76
CA SER A 184 8.60 5.63 -9.40
C SER A 184 9.52 6.84 -9.24
N ALA A 185 10.67 6.67 -8.60
CA ALA A 185 11.67 7.73 -8.47
C ALA A 185 12.15 8.25 -9.85
N ASN A 186 12.39 7.35 -10.80
CA ASN A 186 12.75 7.74 -12.16
C ASN A 186 11.63 8.52 -12.85
N ALA A 187 10.37 8.14 -12.65
CA ALA A 187 9.23 8.87 -13.21
C ALA A 187 9.13 10.29 -12.64
N HIS A 188 9.34 10.46 -11.32
CA HIS A 188 9.38 11.79 -10.69
C HIS A 188 10.52 12.65 -11.23
N LEU A 189 11.73 12.10 -11.39
CA LEU A 189 12.87 12.81 -11.98
C LEU A 189 12.60 13.27 -13.41
N GLU A 190 12.01 12.43 -14.23
CA GLU A 190 11.70 12.77 -15.61
C GLU A 190 10.50 13.74 -15.70
N ALA A 191 9.51 13.62 -14.80
CA ALA A 191 8.39 14.53 -14.73
C ALA A 191 8.80 15.95 -14.37
N MET A 192 9.73 16.16 -13.41
CA MET A 192 10.28 17.47 -13.08
C MET A 192 10.94 18.17 -14.29
N LYS A 193 11.48 17.39 -15.25
CA LYS A 193 12.03 17.93 -16.51
C LYS A 193 10.96 18.17 -17.57
N PHE A 194 9.87 17.43 -17.51
CA PHE A 194 8.81 17.45 -18.51
C PHE A 194 7.80 18.58 -18.28
N VAL A 195 7.44 18.84 -17.01
CA VAL A 195 6.38 19.78 -16.61
C VAL A 195 6.73 21.23 -16.98
N LYS A 196 5.73 21.94 -17.53
CA LYS A 196 5.79 23.38 -17.87
C LYS A 196 4.43 24.01 -17.61
N PRO A 197 4.38 25.33 -17.36
CA PRO A 197 3.12 26.07 -17.38
C PRO A 197 2.33 25.85 -18.69
N ASP A 198 1.04 26.04 -18.63
CA ASP A 198 0.04 25.79 -19.70
C ASP A 198 -0.23 24.32 -20.04
N MET A 199 0.46 23.37 -19.41
CA MET A 199 0.09 21.95 -19.48
C MET A 199 -1.18 21.66 -18.67
N ASN A 200 -1.89 20.59 -19.02
CA ASN A 200 -2.98 20.07 -18.19
C ASN A 200 -2.45 19.00 -17.23
N GLU A 201 -3.00 18.96 -16.01
CA GLU A 201 -2.67 17.94 -14.99
C GLU A 201 -2.78 16.51 -15.55
N ALA A 202 -3.77 16.25 -16.43
CA ALA A 202 -3.93 14.95 -17.10
C ALA A 202 -2.77 14.57 -18.03
N GLU A 203 -2.06 15.55 -18.61
CA GLU A 203 -0.87 15.27 -19.41
C GLU A 203 0.28 14.78 -18.53
N VAL A 204 0.40 15.35 -17.34
CA VAL A 204 1.40 14.95 -16.35
C VAL A 204 1.06 13.57 -15.78
N GLU A 205 -0.20 13.30 -15.44
CA GLU A 205 -0.66 11.96 -15.04
C GLU A 205 -0.32 10.92 -16.11
N ALA A 206 -0.68 11.19 -17.37
CA ALA A 206 -0.39 10.27 -18.48
C ALA A 206 1.12 10.02 -18.65
N PHE A 207 1.97 11.03 -18.37
CA PHE A 207 3.42 10.91 -18.40
C PHE A 207 3.92 9.93 -17.31
N TYR A 208 3.43 10.05 -16.07
CA TYR A 208 3.78 9.10 -15.00
C TYR A 208 3.37 7.67 -15.34
N LEU A 209 2.14 7.48 -15.81
CA LEU A 209 1.63 6.15 -16.22
C LEU A 209 2.47 5.55 -17.36
N TYR A 210 2.92 6.37 -18.32
CA TYR A 210 3.82 5.94 -19.38
C TYR A 210 5.19 5.52 -18.83
N GLU A 211 5.81 6.32 -17.95
CA GLU A 211 7.12 6.03 -17.39
C GLU A 211 7.07 4.78 -16.48
N PHE A 212 6.01 4.58 -15.71
CA PHE A 212 5.79 3.35 -14.95
C PHE A 212 5.75 2.13 -15.88
N ALA A 213 4.86 2.15 -16.87
CA ALA A 213 4.66 1.02 -17.79
C ALA A 213 5.92 0.69 -18.61
N LYS A 214 6.63 1.70 -19.10
CA LYS A 214 7.90 1.57 -19.84
C LYS A 214 8.99 0.87 -19.03
N ASN A 215 8.99 1.06 -17.70
CA ASN A 215 9.98 0.51 -16.81
C ASN A 215 9.54 -0.79 -16.07
N GLY A 216 8.35 -1.31 -16.40
CA GLY A 216 7.83 -2.59 -15.92
C GLY A 216 6.80 -2.49 -14.78
N GLY A 217 6.53 -1.32 -14.22
CA GLY A 217 5.41 -1.03 -13.34
C GLY A 217 4.15 -0.77 -14.17
N ARG A 218 3.48 -1.82 -14.61
CA ARG A 218 2.36 -1.70 -15.56
C ARG A 218 1.19 -0.88 -15.02
N PHE A 219 0.99 -0.89 -13.72
CA PHE A 219 -0.12 -0.22 -13.06
C PHE A 219 0.41 0.74 -11.99
N PRO A 220 -0.30 1.85 -11.74
CA PRO A 220 -0.07 2.63 -10.53
C PRO A 220 -0.53 1.82 -9.31
N ALA A 221 0.10 2.04 -8.15
CA ALA A 221 -0.28 1.42 -6.89
C ALA A 221 -1.61 2.00 -6.35
N TYR A 222 -1.88 3.26 -6.69
CA TYR A 222 -3.09 4.03 -6.38
C TYR A 222 -3.34 5.05 -7.51
N ASN A 223 -4.50 5.70 -7.50
CA ASN A 223 -4.79 6.75 -8.47
C ASN A 223 -3.82 7.93 -8.27
N PRO A 224 -2.99 8.30 -9.26
CA PRO A 224 -2.07 9.41 -9.11
C PRO A 224 -2.79 10.71 -8.77
N ILE A 225 -2.19 11.50 -7.89
CA ILE A 225 -2.60 12.84 -7.56
C ILE A 225 -1.66 13.80 -8.30
N VAL A 226 -2.21 14.64 -9.15
CA VAL A 226 -1.49 15.70 -9.87
C VAL A 226 -2.21 17.00 -9.62
N ALA A 227 -1.77 17.74 -8.62
CA ALA A 227 -2.51 18.85 -8.05
C ALA A 227 -1.75 20.18 -8.20
N SER A 228 -2.22 21.07 -9.06
CA SER A 228 -1.63 22.38 -9.29
C SER A 228 -2.27 23.46 -8.42
N GLY A 229 -1.46 24.39 -7.92
CA GLY A 229 -1.89 25.55 -7.13
C GLY A 229 -2.77 25.13 -5.94
N GLU A 230 -3.98 25.67 -5.84
CA GLU A 230 -4.91 25.38 -4.73
C GLU A 230 -5.40 23.93 -4.70
N ASN A 231 -5.40 23.20 -5.82
CA ASN A 231 -5.77 21.78 -5.85
C ASN A 231 -4.87 20.94 -4.90
N ALA A 232 -3.62 21.38 -4.69
CA ALA A 232 -2.70 20.76 -3.75
C ALA A 232 -3.17 20.80 -2.29
N CYS A 233 -4.17 21.63 -1.95
CA CYS A 233 -4.81 21.64 -0.64
C CYS A 233 -5.91 20.58 -0.48
N VAL A 234 -6.21 19.81 -1.52
CA VAL A 234 -7.15 18.67 -1.49
C VAL A 234 -6.33 17.38 -1.42
N LEU A 235 -6.33 16.71 -0.26
CA LEU A 235 -5.39 15.62 0.05
C LEU A 235 -5.41 14.47 -0.96
N HIS A 236 -6.59 14.07 -1.44
CA HIS A 236 -6.79 12.99 -2.42
C HIS A 236 -7.41 13.55 -3.71
N TYR A 237 -6.78 14.59 -4.28
CA TYR A 237 -7.21 15.17 -5.55
C TYR A 237 -6.85 14.24 -6.71
N VAL A 238 -7.86 13.67 -7.36
CA VAL A 238 -7.69 12.69 -8.46
C VAL A 238 -8.39 13.08 -9.76
N GLU A 239 -8.99 14.27 -9.82
CA GLU A 239 -9.61 14.78 -11.04
C GLU A 239 -8.58 15.07 -12.12
N ASN A 240 -7.42 15.59 -11.75
CA ASN A 240 -6.27 15.83 -12.61
C ASN A 240 -6.63 16.50 -13.95
N ASN A 241 -7.45 17.56 -13.93
CA ASN A 241 -8.05 18.10 -15.15
C ASN A 241 -7.89 19.61 -15.35
N GLN A 242 -7.15 20.28 -14.46
CA GLN A 242 -6.94 21.71 -14.53
C GLN A 242 -5.68 22.06 -15.32
N VAL A 243 -5.62 23.32 -15.80
CA VAL A 243 -4.42 23.87 -16.42
C VAL A 243 -3.46 24.34 -15.34
N ILE A 244 -2.22 23.93 -15.46
CA ILE A 244 -1.12 24.33 -14.57
C ILE A 244 -0.69 25.75 -14.97
N ASN A 245 -0.85 26.73 -14.07
CA ASN A 245 -0.51 28.11 -14.37
C ASN A 245 0.96 28.43 -14.07
N ASP A 246 1.47 29.49 -14.66
CA ASP A 246 2.78 30.02 -14.32
C ASP A 246 2.80 30.49 -12.84
N GLY A 247 3.77 30.03 -12.08
CA GLY A 247 3.88 30.31 -10.63
C GLY A 247 3.16 29.34 -9.71
N ASP A 248 2.36 28.41 -10.24
CA ASP A 248 1.77 27.32 -9.43
C ASP A 248 2.85 26.38 -8.89
N LEU A 249 2.66 25.90 -7.65
CA LEU A 249 3.26 24.65 -7.23
C LEU A 249 2.48 23.47 -7.83
N LEU A 250 3.17 22.43 -8.21
CA LEU A 250 2.61 21.16 -8.60
C LEU A 250 2.98 20.10 -7.54
N LEU A 251 2.00 19.65 -6.80
CA LEU A 251 2.11 18.50 -5.91
C LEU A 251 1.77 17.26 -6.73
N VAL A 252 2.71 16.33 -6.85
CA VAL A 252 2.47 15.03 -7.47
C VAL A 252 2.73 13.93 -6.47
N ASP A 253 1.70 13.12 -6.23
CA ASP A 253 1.73 11.95 -5.41
C ASP A 253 1.41 10.75 -6.30
N ALA A 254 2.46 9.96 -6.62
CA ALA A 254 2.37 8.89 -7.59
C ALA A 254 3.42 7.81 -7.36
N GLY A 255 2.95 6.57 -7.24
CA GLY A 255 3.76 5.37 -7.13
C GLY A 255 3.26 4.24 -8.02
N CYS A 256 4.16 3.40 -8.51
CA CYS A 256 3.79 2.24 -9.31
C CYS A 256 3.63 0.97 -8.46
N GLU A 257 2.87 0.02 -8.97
CA GLU A 257 2.91 -1.36 -8.52
C GLU A 257 3.86 -2.18 -9.42
N TYR A 258 4.81 -2.85 -8.82
CA TYR A 258 5.71 -3.79 -9.48
C TYR A 258 5.66 -5.15 -8.81
N GLU A 259 5.31 -6.21 -9.57
CA GLU A 259 5.15 -7.58 -9.06
C GLU A 259 4.29 -7.68 -7.78
N MET A 260 3.15 -6.97 -7.77
CA MET A 260 2.19 -6.91 -6.65
C MET A 260 2.67 -6.11 -5.43
N TYR A 261 3.77 -5.37 -5.49
CA TYR A 261 4.24 -4.50 -4.41
C TYR A 261 4.18 -3.03 -4.83
N ALA A 262 3.70 -2.20 -3.93
CA ALA A 262 3.55 -0.77 -4.12
C ALA A 262 4.87 -0.02 -3.91
N SER A 263 4.90 1.22 -4.37
CA SER A 263 5.78 2.30 -3.95
C SER A 263 4.94 3.56 -3.79
N ASP A 264 5.41 4.50 -2.99
CA ASP A 264 4.67 5.72 -2.66
C ASP A 264 5.61 6.92 -2.58
N ILE A 265 5.40 7.93 -3.42
CA ILE A 265 6.26 9.11 -3.46
C ILE A 265 5.42 10.36 -3.71
N THR A 266 5.53 11.34 -2.82
CA THR A 266 5.06 12.68 -3.12
C THR A 266 6.23 13.65 -3.27
N ARG A 267 6.18 14.47 -4.32
CA ARG A 267 7.03 15.66 -4.49
C ARG A 267 6.20 16.86 -4.86
N THR A 268 6.55 17.99 -4.28
CA THR A 268 5.99 19.30 -4.65
C THR A 268 7.08 20.16 -5.25
N PHE A 269 6.84 20.72 -6.44
CA PHE A 269 7.82 21.54 -7.17
C PHE A 269 7.14 22.64 -7.98
N PRO A 270 7.82 23.77 -8.26
CA PRO A 270 7.24 24.90 -9.00
C PRO A 270 7.11 24.57 -10.48
N ALA A 271 5.93 24.77 -11.07
CA ALA A 271 5.66 24.44 -12.47
C ALA A 271 6.59 25.17 -13.47
N ASN A 272 7.03 26.37 -13.12
CA ASN A 272 7.95 27.19 -13.92
C ASN A 272 9.44 27.03 -13.54
N GLY A 273 9.75 26.09 -12.63
CA GLY A 273 11.13 25.83 -12.19
C GLY A 273 11.70 26.82 -11.18
N LYS A 274 10.85 27.67 -10.55
CA LYS A 274 11.28 28.64 -9.54
C LYS A 274 10.27 28.81 -8.43
N PHE A 275 10.66 28.54 -7.19
CA PHE A 275 9.83 28.80 -6.01
C PHE A 275 9.70 30.30 -5.77
N SER A 276 8.51 30.77 -5.32
CA SER A 276 8.40 32.08 -4.69
C SER A 276 8.99 32.06 -3.28
N ASP A 277 9.23 33.26 -2.72
CA ASP A 277 9.76 33.37 -1.35
C ASP A 277 8.81 32.77 -0.32
N GLU A 278 7.49 32.90 -0.50
CA GLU A 278 6.46 32.33 0.36
C GLU A 278 6.39 30.82 0.23
N GLN A 279 6.38 30.31 -1.00
CA GLN A 279 6.38 28.87 -1.28
C GLN A 279 7.61 28.19 -0.67
N LEU A 280 8.79 28.82 -0.83
CA LEU A 280 10.05 28.30 -0.30
C LEU A 280 10.06 28.25 1.23
N GLN A 281 9.47 29.24 1.91
CA GLN A 281 9.38 29.25 3.38
C GLN A 281 8.53 28.08 3.89
N ILE A 282 7.35 27.85 3.31
CA ILE A 282 6.50 26.69 3.69
C ILE A 282 7.18 25.37 3.31
N TYR A 283 7.79 25.31 2.12
CA TYR A 283 8.50 24.12 1.65
C TYR A 283 9.59 23.68 2.62
N ASN A 284 10.39 24.63 3.12
CA ASN A 284 11.48 24.35 4.05
C ASN A 284 10.98 23.80 5.40
N ILE A 285 9.82 24.23 5.90
CA ILE A 285 9.22 23.68 7.11
C ILE A 285 8.83 22.21 6.88
N VAL A 286 8.18 21.91 5.75
CA VAL A 286 7.79 20.53 5.41
C VAL A 286 9.02 19.65 5.22
N LEU A 287 10.06 20.17 4.55
CA LEU A 287 11.32 19.44 4.34
C LEU A 287 12.04 19.14 5.65
N GLU A 288 12.06 20.06 6.60
CA GLU A 288 12.64 19.85 7.92
C GLU A 288 11.85 18.80 8.71
N ALA A 289 10.52 18.90 8.69
CA ALA A 289 9.64 17.92 9.31
C ALA A 289 9.85 16.52 8.71
N GLN A 290 9.98 16.41 7.38
CA GLN A 290 10.22 15.15 6.68
C GLN A 290 11.57 14.54 7.10
N LYS A 291 12.66 15.30 7.07
CA LYS A 291 14.00 14.81 7.45
C LYS A 291 14.06 14.35 8.89
N ALA A 292 13.54 15.17 9.82
CA ALA A 292 13.52 14.83 11.24
C ALA A 292 12.67 13.58 11.53
N SER A 293 11.58 13.39 10.79
CA SER A 293 10.70 12.23 10.92
C SER A 293 11.32 10.97 10.34
N VAL A 294 12.01 11.05 9.19
CA VAL A 294 12.78 9.93 8.62
C VAL A 294 13.87 9.46 9.59
N ASP A 295 14.61 10.39 10.20
CA ASP A 295 15.67 10.06 11.18
C ASP A 295 15.10 9.31 12.41
N ALA A 296 13.84 9.54 12.76
CA ALA A 296 13.17 8.85 13.87
C ALA A 296 12.73 7.43 13.53
N VAL A 297 12.64 7.05 12.26
CA VAL A 297 12.31 5.69 11.83
C VAL A 297 13.51 4.79 12.08
N SER A 298 13.57 4.19 13.27
CA SER A 298 14.68 3.34 13.66
C SER A 298 14.19 2.20 14.56
N LYS A 299 14.83 1.05 14.44
CA LYS A 299 14.52 -0.13 15.26
C LYS A 299 14.50 0.22 16.75
N GLY A 300 13.38 -0.06 17.41
CA GLY A 300 13.17 0.17 18.84
C GLY A 300 12.54 1.51 19.20
N ASN A 301 12.50 2.48 18.29
CA ASN A 301 11.72 3.71 18.46
C ASN A 301 10.21 3.42 18.36
N GLY A 302 9.39 4.28 18.93
CA GLY A 302 7.93 4.18 18.82
C GLY A 302 7.45 4.51 17.40
N VAL A 303 6.46 3.77 16.89
CA VAL A 303 5.90 4.05 15.55
C VAL A 303 5.20 5.42 15.46
N MET A 304 4.92 6.05 16.61
CA MET A 304 4.35 7.40 16.67
C MET A 304 5.41 8.51 16.82
N ASP A 305 6.69 8.17 17.03
CA ASP A 305 7.73 9.19 17.22
C ASP A 305 7.87 10.11 15.99
N PRO A 306 7.86 9.62 14.74
CA PRO A 306 7.85 10.49 13.56
C PRO A 306 6.67 11.48 13.51
N GLN A 307 5.47 11.05 13.91
CA GLN A 307 4.28 11.91 13.97
C GLN A 307 4.49 13.07 14.95
N ILE A 308 4.93 12.76 16.17
CA ILE A 308 5.12 13.76 17.21
C ILE A 308 6.19 14.77 16.83
N ILE A 309 7.26 14.31 16.17
CA ILE A 309 8.35 15.16 15.69
C ILE A 309 7.83 16.09 14.60
N SER A 310 7.14 15.56 13.60
CA SER A 310 6.56 16.33 12.49
C SER A 310 5.60 17.42 12.99
N GLU A 311 4.68 17.06 13.90
CA GLU A 311 3.73 18.01 14.50
C GLU A 311 4.42 19.19 15.19
N LYS A 312 5.52 18.93 15.90
CA LYS A 312 6.30 19.98 16.57
C LYS A 312 7.02 20.89 15.59
N VAL A 313 7.73 20.32 14.61
CA VAL A 313 8.47 21.10 13.61
C VAL A 313 7.50 21.97 12.80
N ILE A 314 6.38 21.41 12.36
CA ILE A 314 5.36 22.17 11.63
C ILE A 314 4.76 23.29 12.51
N THR A 315 4.42 22.98 13.76
CA THR A 315 3.87 23.99 14.69
C THR A 315 4.86 25.16 14.89
N GLU A 316 6.13 24.87 15.15
CA GLU A 316 7.18 25.85 15.33
C GLU A 316 7.38 26.73 14.09
N GLY A 317 7.51 26.10 12.91
CA GLY A 317 7.67 26.83 11.66
C GLY A 317 6.47 27.73 11.33
N LEU A 318 5.24 27.27 11.58
CA LEU A 318 4.03 28.09 11.36
C LEU A 318 3.93 29.25 12.38
N ILE A 319 4.45 29.10 13.59
CA ILE A 319 4.57 30.20 14.58
C ILE A 319 5.61 31.22 14.11
N ASP A 320 6.77 30.78 13.64
CA ASP A 320 7.85 31.67 13.16
C ASP A 320 7.41 32.50 11.95
N LEU A 321 6.54 31.97 11.08
CA LEU A 321 5.93 32.70 9.98
C LEU A 321 4.75 33.58 10.40
N GLY A 322 4.31 33.51 11.67
CA GLY A 322 3.17 34.28 12.21
C GLY A 322 1.81 33.76 11.72
N ILE A 323 1.75 32.58 11.12
CA ILE A 323 0.52 31.91 10.69
C ILE A 323 -0.24 31.39 11.92
N ILE A 324 0.47 30.75 12.85
CA ILE A 324 -0.06 30.41 14.18
C ILE A 324 0.46 31.42 15.20
N LYS A 325 -0.38 31.85 16.14
CA LYS A 325 -0.03 32.81 17.18
C LYS A 325 0.02 32.11 18.53
N GLY A 326 1.14 32.24 19.25
CA GLY A 326 1.32 31.64 20.57
C GLY A 326 2.73 31.12 20.77
N ASN A 327 2.90 30.23 21.73
CA ASN A 327 4.16 29.52 21.95
C ASN A 327 4.00 28.03 21.56
N LEU A 328 5.13 27.39 21.28
CA LEU A 328 5.17 26.03 20.75
C LEU A 328 4.43 25.03 21.64
N GLU A 329 4.69 25.01 22.93
CA GLU A 329 4.13 24.02 23.84
C GLU A 329 2.59 24.11 23.92
N GLU A 330 2.06 25.33 24.06
CA GLU A 330 0.62 25.55 24.15
C GLU A 330 -0.08 25.25 22.81
N GLU A 331 0.48 25.71 21.70
CA GLU A 331 -0.16 25.55 20.38
C GLU A 331 -0.07 24.10 19.89
N HIS A 332 1.03 23.39 20.18
CA HIS A 332 1.13 21.96 19.90
C HIS A 332 0.13 21.16 20.77
N GLU A 333 0.00 21.44 22.07
CA GLU A 333 -0.97 20.75 22.95
C GLU A 333 -2.42 21.02 22.51
N LYS A 334 -2.75 22.23 22.08
CA LYS A 334 -4.07 22.58 21.50
C LYS A 334 -4.31 21.89 20.15
N GLY A 335 -3.25 21.49 19.45
CA GLY A 335 -3.32 20.94 18.09
C GLY A 335 -3.62 21.99 17.02
N SER A 336 -3.17 23.24 17.20
CA SER A 336 -3.40 24.34 16.26
C SER A 336 -2.83 24.09 14.85
N PHE A 337 -1.83 23.21 14.74
CA PHE A 337 -1.27 22.78 13.47
C PHE A 337 -2.30 22.00 12.61
N LYS A 338 -3.34 21.42 13.20
CA LYS A 338 -4.33 20.57 12.50
C LYS A 338 -5.16 21.32 11.45
N ASP A 339 -5.22 22.64 11.54
CA ASP A 339 -5.85 23.49 10.52
C ASP A 339 -5.04 23.51 9.22
N PHE A 340 -3.75 23.10 9.26
CA PHE A 340 -2.81 23.12 8.15
C PHE A 340 -2.16 21.78 7.87
N TYR A 341 -2.11 20.88 8.86
CA TYR A 341 -1.58 19.51 8.76
C TYR A 341 -2.53 18.55 9.48
N MET A 342 -3.47 17.98 8.73
CA MET A 342 -4.63 17.26 9.26
C MET A 342 -4.57 15.74 9.11
N HIS A 343 -3.54 15.19 8.45
CA HIS A 343 -3.38 13.74 8.25
C HIS A 343 -2.25 13.14 9.10
N LYS A 344 -2.11 11.84 9.08
CA LYS A 344 -1.01 11.15 9.75
C LYS A 344 0.29 11.29 8.97
N ILE A 345 1.41 11.09 9.68
CA ILE A 345 2.76 11.16 9.10
C ILE A 345 3.03 10.08 8.06
N GLY A 346 2.27 8.99 8.07
CA GLY A 346 2.49 7.86 7.18
C GLY A 346 1.71 6.61 7.56
N HIS A 347 1.93 5.57 6.77
CA HIS A 347 1.29 4.26 6.90
C HIS A 347 2.27 3.14 6.53
N TRP A 348 1.91 1.90 6.91
CA TRP A 348 2.64 0.73 6.41
C TRP A 348 2.49 0.63 4.90
N MET A 349 3.56 0.26 4.21
CA MET A 349 3.59 0.06 2.77
C MET A 349 4.13 -1.34 2.43
N GLY A 350 3.60 -1.97 1.39
CA GLY A 350 3.98 -3.31 0.96
C GLY A 350 3.26 -3.78 -0.29
N MET A 351 2.54 -4.90 -0.23
CA MET A 351 1.69 -5.35 -1.35
C MET A 351 0.50 -4.43 -1.59
N ASP A 352 -0.01 -3.81 -0.56
CA ASP A 352 -0.99 -2.73 -0.66
C ASP A 352 -0.27 -1.42 -0.32
N VAL A 353 -0.66 -0.30 -0.95
CA VAL A 353 -0.10 1.02 -0.63
C VAL A 353 -0.34 1.34 0.85
N HIS A 354 -1.58 1.23 1.31
CA HIS A 354 -1.93 1.18 2.73
C HIS A 354 -1.92 -0.29 3.18
N ASP A 355 -0.74 -0.76 3.57
CA ASP A 355 -0.53 -2.18 3.88
C ASP A 355 -1.05 -2.56 5.26
N VAL A 356 -1.29 -3.85 5.43
CA VAL A 356 -1.78 -4.45 6.67
C VAL A 356 -0.68 -4.56 7.73
N GLY A 357 -1.09 -4.63 8.99
CA GLY A 357 -0.21 -4.77 10.15
C GLY A 357 -0.75 -3.96 11.33
N ASP A 358 -0.55 -4.46 12.53
CA ASP A 358 -1.00 -3.76 13.73
C ASP A 358 -0.09 -2.56 14.02
N TYR A 359 -0.68 -1.42 14.42
CA TYR A 359 0.03 -0.28 15.01
C TYR A 359 0.07 -0.34 16.55
N MET A 360 -0.78 -1.21 17.13
CA MET A 360 -0.91 -1.33 18.59
C MET A 360 -0.89 -2.80 19.01
N HIS A 361 -0.29 -3.06 20.17
CA HIS A 361 -0.33 -4.35 20.85
C HIS A 361 -0.69 -4.11 22.32
N GLU A 362 -1.71 -4.84 22.83
CA GLU A 362 -2.20 -4.73 24.22
C GLU A 362 -2.49 -3.29 24.71
N GLY A 363 -2.95 -2.43 23.80
CA GLY A 363 -3.31 -1.03 24.11
C GLY A 363 -2.16 -0.03 24.00
N GLU A 364 -0.95 -0.49 23.68
CA GLU A 364 0.25 0.34 23.48
C GLU A 364 0.65 0.37 22.00
N PHE A 365 1.20 1.50 21.54
CA PHE A 365 1.79 1.57 20.21
C PHE A 365 3.02 0.68 20.14
N ILE A 366 3.15 -0.06 19.03
CA ILE A 366 4.30 -0.92 18.79
C ILE A 366 5.55 -0.08 18.52
N LYS A 367 6.69 -0.75 18.54
CA LYS A 367 7.98 -0.17 18.14
C LYS A 367 8.33 -0.63 16.73
N PHE A 368 9.09 0.20 16.03
CA PHE A 368 9.70 -0.21 14.78
C PHE A 368 10.60 -1.43 14.95
N ASP A 369 10.51 -2.38 14.02
CA ASP A 369 11.40 -3.53 13.93
C ASP A 369 11.95 -3.67 12.50
N GLU A 370 13.08 -4.35 12.38
CA GLU A 370 13.76 -4.60 11.11
C GLU A 370 12.84 -5.27 10.09
N GLY A 371 12.83 -4.76 8.86
CA GLY A 371 11.98 -5.23 7.78
C GLY A 371 10.60 -4.56 7.70
N MET A 372 10.25 -3.67 8.64
CA MET A 372 9.07 -2.80 8.48
C MET A 372 9.35 -1.72 7.43
N ILE A 373 8.33 -1.39 6.63
CA ILE A 373 8.39 -0.28 5.68
C ILE A 373 7.20 0.63 5.93
N THR A 374 7.47 1.93 6.05
CA THR A 374 6.46 2.97 6.27
C THR A 374 6.71 4.15 5.36
N THR A 375 5.65 4.86 4.95
CA THR A 375 5.78 6.19 4.35
C THR A 375 6.10 7.23 5.43
N ILE A 376 6.76 8.31 5.04
CA ILE A 376 6.96 9.53 5.85
C ILE A 376 6.60 10.71 4.96
N GLU A 377 5.44 11.31 5.20
CA GLU A 377 4.74 12.22 4.28
C GLU A 377 4.17 13.49 4.95
N PRO A 378 4.95 14.26 5.72
CA PRO A 378 4.42 15.51 6.28
C PRO A 378 3.99 16.48 5.18
N GLY A 379 2.99 17.30 5.49
CA GLY A 379 2.51 18.32 4.57
C GLY A 379 1.94 19.55 5.28
N ILE A 380 1.88 20.67 4.57
CA ILE A 380 1.19 21.89 4.97
C ILE A 380 0.26 22.31 3.84
N TYR A 381 -1.00 22.56 4.18
CA TYR A 381 -2.06 22.89 3.23
C TYR A 381 -2.81 24.15 3.69
N ILE A 382 -2.60 25.27 3.00
CA ILE A 382 -3.19 26.56 3.32
C ILE A 382 -4.17 26.94 2.20
N SER A 383 -5.43 26.55 2.38
CA SER A 383 -6.44 26.82 1.35
C SER A 383 -6.73 28.33 1.19
N SER A 384 -7.37 28.71 0.08
CA SER A 384 -7.83 30.08 -0.16
C SER A 384 -8.82 30.59 0.88
N THR A 385 -9.47 29.70 1.62
CA THR A 385 -10.44 30.04 2.68
C THR A 385 -9.84 30.12 4.08
N SER A 386 -8.56 29.79 4.25
CA SER A 386 -7.86 29.86 5.54
C SER A 386 -7.81 31.30 6.07
N ASP A 387 -7.96 31.47 7.38
CA ASP A 387 -7.89 32.80 8.06
C ASP A 387 -6.42 33.19 8.32
N VAL A 388 -5.71 33.45 7.25
CA VAL A 388 -4.29 33.85 7.25
C VAL A 388 -4.06 34.95 6.23
N ASP A 389 -2.86 35.56 6.25
CA ASP A 389 -2.45 36.55 5.25
C ASP A 389 -2.54 35.94 3.83
N ASP A 390 -3.08 36.70 2.88
CA ASP A 390 -3.35 36.27 1.50
C ASP A 390 -2.11 35.71 0.79
N LYS A 391 -0.92 36.15 1.15
CA LYS A 391 0.34 35.65 0.58
C LYS A 391 0.61 34.18 0.82
N TRP A 392 -0.02 33.55 1.84
CA TRP A 392 0.13 32.14 2.18
C TRP A 392 -0.94 31.25 1.54
N LYS A 393 -2.03 31.85 1.06
CA LYS A 393 -3.19 31.10 0.55
C LYS A 393 -2.90 30.37 -0.75
N GLY A 394 -3.50 29.21 -0.94
CA GLY A 394 -3.32 28.37 -2.11
C GLY A 394 -2.01 27.60 -2.15
N ILE A 395 -1.29 27.52 -1.01
CA ILE A 395 -0.04 26.74 -0.90
C ILE A 395 -0.34 25.38 -0.26
N GLY A 396 -0.20 24.32 -1.04
CA GLY A 396 -0.23 22.92 -0.58
C GLY A 396 1.10 22.25 -0.90
N ILE A 397 1.76 21.68 0.12
CA ILE A 397 3.07 21.05 0.00
C ILE A 397 3.05 19.74 0.79
N ARG A 398 3.42 18.63 0.16
CA ARG A 398 3.75 17.33 0.78
C ARG A 398 5.07 16.84 0.23
N ILE A 399 5.91 16.28 1.09
CA ILE A 399 7.16 15.60 0.72
C ILE A 399 7.12 14.24 1.37
N GLU A 400 7.18 13.19 0.57
CA GLU A 400 7.00 11.82 1.00
C GLU A 400 8.07 10.89 0.47
N ASP A 401 8.50 10.00 1.34
CA ASP A 401 9.42 8.91 1.00
C ASP A 401 9.00 7.59 1.67
N ASP A 402 9.35 6.48 1.00
CA ASP A 402 9.27 5.12 1.53
C ASP A 402 10.51 4.81 2.37
N VAL A 403 10.31 4.44 3.64
CA VAL A 403 11.40 4.23 4.60
C VAL A 403 11.39 2.80 5.15
N LEU A 404 12.46 2.06 4.86
CA LEU A 404 12.72 0.72 5.37
C LEU A 404 13.46 0.79 6.71
N VAL A 405 12.93 0.14 7.73
CA VAL A 405 13.64 -0.05 9.01
C VAL A 405 14.72 -1.10 8.83
N THR A 406 15.97 -0.74 9.12
CA THR A 406 17.13 -1.64 9.08
C THR A 406 17.61 -2.00 10.47
N LYS A 407 18.59 -2.90 10.56
CA LYS A 407 19.18 -3.30 11.83
C LYS A 407 19.76 -2.12 12.64
N ASP A 408 20.41 -1.17 11.93
CA ASP A 408 21.22 -0.10 12.55
C ASP A 408 20.65 1.31 12.28
N GLY A 409 19.38 1.41 11.85
CA GLY A 409 18.71 2.68 11.54
C GLY A 409 17.62 2.49 10.50
N ASN A 410 17.67 3.26 9.42
CA ASN A 410 16.73 3.14 8.31
C ASN A 410 17.45 3.26 6.95
N LYS A 411 16.68 2.99 5.88
CA LYS A 411 17.05 3.26 4.50
C LYS A 411 15.86 3.93 3.83
N ASN A 412 16.04 5.16 3.37
CA ASN A 412 15.09 5.80 2.48
C ASN A 412 15.21 5.13 1.08
N LEU A 413 14.12 4.53 0.60
CA LEU A 413 14.08 3.76 -0.65
C LEU A 413 13.89 4.66 -1.89
N THR A 414 13.55 5.93 -1.67
CA THR A 414 13.18 6.92 -2.69
C THR A 414 14.08 8.16 -2.68
N ASP A 415 15.21 8.09 -1.96
CA ASP A 415 16.19 9.17 -1.74
C ASP A 415 16.82 9.74 -3.02
N THR A 416 16.69 9.04 -4.15
CA THR A 416 17.20 9.49 -5.45
C THR A 416 16.37 10.63 -6.06
N VAL A 417 15.15 10.88 -5.56
CA VAL A 417 14.33 12.02 -5.99
C VAL A 417 14.67 13.23 -5.10
N PRO A 418 15.20 14.34 -5.66
CA PRO A 418 15.64 15.45 -4.86
C PRO A 418 14.51 16.06 -4.03
N THR A 419 14.84 16.45 -2.80
CA THR A 419 13.99 17.21 -1.89
C THR A 419 14.57 18.59 -1.61
N ASP A 420 15.84 18.85 -1.95
CA ASP A 420 16.45 20.17 -1.82
C ASP A 420 15.90 21.12 -2.90
N PRO A 421 15.33 22.29 -2.53
CA PRO A 421 14.73 23.20 -3.49
C PRO A 421 15.71 23.67 -4.59
N THR A 422 16.99 23.85 -4.26
CA THR A 422 18.01 24.28 -5.21
C THR A 422 18.32 23.19 -6.24
N GLU A 423 18.35 21.94 -5.81
CA GLU A 423 18.52 20.80 -6.70
C GLU A 423 17.32 20.62 -7.64
N ILE A 424 16.08 20.80 -7.11
CA ILE A 424 14.84 20.76 -7.90
C ILE A 424 14.88 21.84 -8.97
N GLU A 425 15.10 23.10 -8.60
CA GLU A 425 15.19 24.22 -9.55
C GLU A 425 16.27 23.96 -10.60
N SER A 426 17.45 23.49 -10.19
CA SER A 426 18.55 23.13 -11.11
C SER A 426 18.20 22.01 -12.08
N LEU A 427 17.44 21.01 -11.64
CA LEU A 427 17.00 19.90 -12.47
C LEU A 427 16.02 20.38 -13.55
N MET A 428 15.08 21.23 -13.17
CA MET A 428 14.05 21.79 -14.06
C MET A 428 14.63 22.77 -15.10
N GLN A 429 15.66 23.54 -14.76
CA GLN A 429 16.30 24.49 -15.67
C GLN A 429 17.19 23.85 -16.75
N LYS A 430 17.58 22.60 -16.58
CA LYS A 430 18.42 21.85 -17.55
C LYS A 430 17.63 21.19 -18.67
N SER A 431 16.31 21.40 -18.71
CA SER A 431 15.34 20.69 -19.58
C SER A 431 15.00 21.47 -20.84
#